data_ed7b41714c3d9dd9374fad87d88d0927
#
_entry.id   ed7b41714c3d9dd9374fad87d88d0927
#
_cell.length_a   1.000
_cell.length_b   1.000
_cell.length_c   1.000
_cell.angle_alpha   90.00
_cell.angle_beta   90.00
_cell.angle_gamma   90.00
#
_symmetry.space_group_name_H-M   'P 1'
#
loop_
_entity.id
_entity.type
_entity.pdbx_description
1 polymer ?
#
loop_
_entity_poly.entity_id
_entity_poly.type
_entity_poly.pdbx_seq_one_letter_code
_entity_poly.pdbx_strand_id
1 'polypeptide(L)'
;MTAAQLDRLADECRVLTGAVGRVATLWKLTNDQLGAILGLSPATASRLRSGSFMLEPASKPFELGQYLVRLFRSLDAMMGSDDAGSMAWLRTPNLDLGGRPLDQIRTIRGLSDVTDYVDDFRAQV
;
A
#
# COMPACT_ATOMS: atom_id res chain seq x y z
N MET A 1 3.89 18.50 -22.84
CA MET A 1 3.97 17.05 -22.65
C MET A 1 3.58 16.36 -23.95
N THR A 2 4.37 15.40 -24.40
CA THR A 2 4.12 14.66 -25.65
C THR A 2 3.03 13.60 -25.46
N ALA A 3 2.46 13.13 -26.56
CA ALA A 3 1.49 12.03 -26.54
C ALA A 3 2.09 10.77 -25.89
N ALA A 4 3.36 10.44 -26.19
CA ALA A 4 4.04 9.31 -25.57
C ALA A 4 4.22 9.46 -24.07
N GLN A 5 4.48 10.66 -23.58
CA GLN A 5 4.56 10.93 -22.13
C GLN A 5 3.22 10.79 -21.45
N LEU A 6 2.13 11.27 -22.08
CA LEU A 6 0.77 11.09 -21.57
C LEU A 6 0.37 9.62 -21.51
N ASP A 7 0.71 8.84 -22.52
CA ASP A 7 0.43 7.40 -22.55
C ASP A 7 1.17 6.66 -21.44
N ARG A 8 2.43 7.02 -21.17
CA ARG A 8 3.19 6.44 -20.05
C ARG A 8 2.59 6.76 -18.71
N LEU A 9 2.15 8.01 -18.50
CA LEU A 9 1.49 8.40 -17.25
C LEU A 9 0.19 7.64 -17.05
N ALA A 10 -0.61 7.49 -18.10
CA ALA A 10 -1.85 6.70 -18.03
C ALA A 10 -1.56 5.25 -17.67
N ASP A 11 -0.51 4.65 -18.26
CA ASP A 11 -0.08 3.28 -17.94
C ASP A 11 0.40 3.15 -16.49
N GLU A 12 1.21 4.09 -16.02
CA GLU A 12 1.68 4.10 -14.63
C GLU A 12 0.53 4.17 -13.64
N CYS A 13 -0.47 5.02 -13.90
CA CYS A 13 -1.65 5.14 -13.05
C CYS A 13 -2.45 3.83 -13.02
N ARG A 14 -2.65 3.21 -14.17
CA ARG A 14 -3.38 1.94 -14.28
C ARG A 14 -2.63 0.82 -13.57
N VAL A 15 -1.33 0.70 -13.78
CA VAL A 15 -0.49 -0.33 -13.15
C VAL A 15 -0.49 -0.17 -11.63
N LEU A 16 -0.26 1.04 -11.14
CA LEU A 16 -0.25 1.30 -9.70
C LEU A 16 -1.62 1.05 -9.08
N THR A 17 -2.69 1.55 -9.70
CA THR A 17 -4.05 1.36 -9.19
C THR A 17 -4.39 -0.13 -9.09
N GLY A 18 -4.05 -0.91 -10.11
CA GLY A 18 -4.23 -2.36 -10.10
C GLY A 18 -3.41 -3.05 -9.02
N ALA A 19 -2.15 -2.63 -8.82
CA ALA A 19 -1.29 -3.19 -7.78
C ALA A 19 -1.85 -2.90 -6.38
N VAL A 20 -2.30 -1.68 -6.12
CA VAL A 20 -2.91 -1.30 -4.85
C VAL A 20 -4.17 -2.13 -4.58
N GLY A 21 -5.01 -2.32 -5.58
CA GLY A 21 -6.21 -3.17 -5.45
C GLY A 21 -5.86 -4.61 -5.11
N ARG A 22 -4.81 -5.17 -5.71
CA ARG A 22 -4.34 -6.53 -5.40
C ARG A 22 -3.80 -6.64 -3.97
N VAL A 23 -3.03 -5.66 -3.52
CA VAL A 23 -2.55 -5.62 -2.13
C VAL A 23 -3.74 -5.61 -1.16
N ALA A 24 -4.75 -4.80 -1.43
CA ALA A 24 -5.95 -4.73 -0.60
C ALA A 24 -6.65 -6.09 -0.51
N THR A 25 -6.70 -6.82 -1.61
CA THR A 25 -7.30 -8.17 -1.64
C THR A 25 -6.44 -9.18 -0.88
N LEU A 26 -5.13 -9.20 -1.13
CA LEU A 26 -4.21 -10.16 -0.50
C LEU A 26 -4.12 -9.95 1.01
N TRP A 27 -4.12 -8.71 1.47
CA TRP A 27 -4.08 -8.38 2.90
C TRP A 27 -5.46 -8.31 3.54
N LYS A 28 -6.53 -8.55 2.78
CA LYS A 28 -7.92 -8.47 3.24
C LYS A 28 -8.23 -7.15 3.92
N LEU A 29 -7.78 -6.06 3.31
CA LEU A 29 -8.07 -4.73 3.80
C LEU A 29 -9.55 -4.40 3.58
N THR A 30 -10.18 -3.77 4.55
CA THR A 30 -11.50 -3.17 4.36
C THR A 30 -11.37 -1.91 3.52
N ASN A 31 -12.48 -1.44 2.96
CA ASN A 31 -12.49 -0.16 2.24
C ASN A 31 -12.15 1.01 3.16
N ASP A 32 -12.54 0.94 4.43
CA ASP A 32 -12.18 1.94 5.44
C ASP A 32 -10.66 1.96 5.67
N GLN A 33 -10.05 0.79 5.82
CA GLN A 33 -8.60 0.66 6.00
C GLN A 33 -7.84 1.17 4.77
N LEU A 34 -8.23 0.71 3.58
CA LEU A 34 -7.59 1.13 2.33
C LEU A 34 -7.74 2.64 2.12
N GLY A 35 -8.92 3.17 2.35
CA GLY A 35 -9.17 4.61 2.25
C GLY A 35 -8.30 5.41 3.21
N ALA A 36 -8.19 4.98 4.45
CA ALA A 36 -7.34 5.64 5.46
C ALA A 36 -5.87 5.64 5.04
N ILE A 37 -5.36 4.53 4.50
CA ILE A 37 -3.97 4.41 4.04
C ILE A 37 -3.72 5.38 2.87
N LEU A 38 -4.64 5.46 1.93
CA LEU A 38 -4.47 6.24 0.70
C LEU A 38 -4.91 7.71 0.83
N GLY A 39 -5.57 8.07 1.92
CA GLY A 39 -6.18 9.40 2.05
C GLY A 39 -7.44 9.56 1.19
N LEU A 40 -8.20 8.49 1.01
CA LEU A 40 -9.44 8.44 0.24
C LEU A 40 -10.61 8.06 1.14
N SER A 41 -11.84 8.45 0.72
CA SER A 41 -13.02 7.95 1.39
C SER A 41 -13.19 6.44 1.19
N PRO A 42 -13.91 5.74 2.08
CA PRO A 42 -14.21 4.32 1.86
C PRO A 42 -14.95 4.06 0.55
N ALA A 43 -15.84 4.96 0.14
CA ALA A 43 -16.55 4.85 -1.13
C ALA A 43 -15.59 4.93 -2.33
N THR A 44 -14.63 5.85 -2.31
CA THR A 44 -13.63 5.97 -3.37
C THR A 44 -12.68 4.77 -3.37
N ALA A 45 -12.28 4.26 -2.19
CA ALA A 45 -11.49 3.03 -2.09
C ALA A 45 -12.23 1.84 -2.71
N SER A 46 -13.54 1.74 -2.48
CA SER A 46 -14.38 0.72 -3.13
C SER A 46 -14.36 0.84 -4.65
N ARG A 47 -14.48 2.06 -5.18
CA ARG A 47 -14.43 2.30 -6.63
C ARG A 47 -13.03 1.99 -7.21
N LEU A 48 -11.96 2.27 -6.48
CA LEU A 48 -10.61 1.87 -6.87
C LEU A 48 -10.52 0.35 -7.05
N ARG A 49 -11.06 -0.39 -6.09
CA ARG A 49 -11.03 -1.86 -6.13
C ARG A 49 -11.87 -2.43 -7.27
N SER A 50 -12.97 -1.78 -7.62
CA SER A 50 -13.85 -2.21 -8.71
C SER A 50 -13.39 -1.75 -10.10
N GLY A 51 -12.35 -0.92 -10.17
CA GLY A 51 -11.82 -0.42 -11.43
C GLY A 51 -12.48 0.83 -11.95
N SER A 52 -13.35 1.47 -11.16
CA SER A 52 -14.07 2.71 -11.56
C SER A 52 -13.44 3.99 -11.00
N PHE A 53 -12.31 3.88 -10.31
CA PHE A 53 -11.50 5.03 -9.87
C PHE A 53 -10.04 4.73 -10.14
N MET A 54 -9.33 5.71 -10.72
CA MET A 54 -7.91 5.63 -11.04
C MET A 54 -7.13 6.62 -10.18
N LEU A 55 -6.01 6.18 -9.58
CA LEU A 55 -5.10 7.08 -8.89
C LEU A 55 -4.52 8.09 -9.88
N GLU A 56 -4.61 9.38 -9.56
CA GLU A 56 -4.11 10.44 -10.43
C GLU A 56 -2.60 10.64 -10.27
N PRO A 57 -1.87 10.93 -11.38
CA PRO A 57 -0.42 11.15 -11.30
C PRO A 57 -0.11 12.32 -10.37
N ALA A 58 0.97 12.18 -9.61
CA ALA A 58 1.48 13.21 -8.69
C ALA A 58 0.50 13.64 -7.60
N SER A 59 -0.62 12.95 -7.43
CA SER A 59 -1.52 13.18 -6.30
C SER A 59 -0.98 12.53 -5.02
N LYS A 60 -1.48 12.99 -3.87
CA LYS A 60 -1.10 12.39 -2.59
C LYS A 60 -1.54 10.92 -2.49
N PRO A 61 -2.76 10.54 -2.89
CA PRO A 61 -3.14 9.13 -2.92
C PRO A 61 -2.26 8.27 -3.84
N PHE A 62 -1.79 8.81 -4.96
CA PHE A 62 -0.84 8.11 -5.84
C PHE A 62 0.47 7.82 -5.10
N GLU A 63 1.05 8.82 -4.44
CA GLU A 63 2.28 8.69 -3.67
C GLU A 63 2.11 7.67 -2.53
N LEU A 64 1.01 7.76 -1.79
CA LEU A 64 0.72 6.80 -0.72
C LEU A 64 0.52 5.38 -1.26
N GLY A 65 -0.09 5.25 -2.43
CA GLY A 65 -0.22 3.96 -3.13
C GLY A 65 1.14 3.35 -3.48
N GLN A 66 2.09 4.17 -3.91
CA GLN A 66 3.47 3.71 -4.17
C GLN A 66 4.12 3.18 -2.89
N TYR A 67 3.96 3.87 -1.76
CA TYR A 67 4.46 3.41 -0.47
C TYR A 67 3.82 2.10 -0.03
N LEU A 68 2.51 1.98 -0.21
CA LEU A 68 1.79 0.75 0.14
C LEU A 68 2.30 -0.46 -0.66
N VAL A 69 2.51 -0.29 -1.96
CA VAL A 69 3.05 -1.36 -2.82
C VAL A 69 4.48 -1.69 -2.42
N ARG A 70 5.29 -0.68 -2.10
CA ARG A 70 6.65 -0.89 -1.60
C ARG A 70 6.65 -1.69 -0.30
N LEU A 71 5.80 -1.33 0.64
CA LEU A 71 5.65 -2.07 1.89
C LEU A 71 5.24 -3.52 1.63
N PHE A 72 4.28 -3.73 0.74
CA PHE A 72 3.87 -5.08 0.36
C PHE A 72 5.04 -5.90 -0.15
N ARG A 73 5.82 -5.37 -1.08
CA ARG A 73 6.97 -6.08 -1.65
C ARG A 73 8.02 -6.41 -0.61
N SER A 74 8.32 -5.47 0.27
CA SER A 74 9.33 -5.67 1.32
C SER A 74 8.86 -6.68 2.36
N LEU A 75 7.59 -6.61 2.77
CA LEU A 75 7.02 -7.56 3.72
C LEU A 75 6.90 -8.96 3.11
N ASP A 76 6.48 -9.05 1.86
CA ASP A 76 6.39 -10.31 1.11
C ASP A 76 7.77 -11.00 1.06
N ALA A 77 8.82 -10.25 0.76
CA ALA A 77 10.19 -10.77 0.75
C ALA A 77 10.64 -11.21 2.14
N MET A 78 10.35 -10.44 3.18
CA MET A 78 10.69 -10.77 4.57
C MET A 78 9.99 -12.05 5.03
N MET A 79 8.75 -12.27 4.61
CA MET A 79 7.93 -13.40 5.01
C MET A 79 8.03 -14.61 4.06
N GLY A 80 8.89 -14.53 3.02
CA GLY A 80 9.05 -15.62 2.05
C GLY A 80 7.80 -15.89 1.23
N SER A 81 7.07 -14.85 0.85
CA SER A 81 5.82 -14.92 0.08
C SER A 81 4.69 -15.67 0.80
N ASP A 82 4.72 -15.68 2.13
CA ASP A 82 3.66 -16.25 2.97
C ASP A 82 2.60 -15.18 3.25
N ASP A 83 1.50 -15.20 2.52
CA ASP A 83 0.43 -14.21 2.66
C ASP A 83 -0.25 -14.28 4.04
N ALA A 84 -0.46 -15.48 4.55
CA ALA A 84 -1.03 -15.66 5.90
C ALA A 84 -0.10 -15.12 6.97
N GLY A 85 1.21 -15.37 6.84
CA GLY A 85 2.23 -14.80 7.73
C GLY A 85 2.28 -13.29 7.66
N SER A 86 2.20 -12.71 6.47
CA SER A 86 2.17 -11.26 6.28
C SER A 86 0.93 -10.63 6.94
N MET A 87 -0.24 -11.23 6.76
CA MET A 87 -1.47 -10.75 7.41
C MET A 87 -1.38 -10.84 8.94
N ALA A 88 -0.81 -11.92 9.47
CA ALA A 88 -0.62 -12.08 10.91
C ALA A 88 0.34 -11.03 11.45
N TRP A 89 1.44 -10.76 10.75
CA TRP A 89 2.42 -9.75 11.13
C TRP A 89 1.78 -8.35 11.21
N LEU A 90 1.00 -8.00 10.20
CA LEU A 90 0.31 -6.70 10.15
C LEU A 90 -0.68 -6.51 11.30
N ARG A 91 -1.29 -7.58 11.77
CA ARG A 91 -2.37 -7.55 12.78
C ARG A 91 -1.90 -7.85 14.19
N THR A 92 -0.62 -8.15 14.38
CA THR A 92 -0.04 -8.45 15.69
C THR A 92 0.70 -7.21 16.21
N PRO A 93 0.45 -6.79 17.46
CA PRO A 93 1.21 -5.70 18.05
C PRO A 93 2.72 -5.98 18.00
N ASN A 94 3.48 -4.99 17.57
CA ASN A 94 4.93 -5.08 17.41
C ASN A 94 5.58 -4.17 18.44
N LEU A 95 6.45 -4.75 19.27
CA LEU A 95 7.09 -4.00 20.37
C LEU A 95 8.01 -2.89 19.85
N ASP A 96 8.74 -3.14 18.77
CA ASP A 96 9.66 -2.15 18.20
C ASP A 96 8.92 -0.96 17.60
N LEU A 97 7.77 -1.22 16.99
CA LEU A 97 6.93 -0.20 16.35
C LEU A 97 5.96 0.48 17.33
N GLY A 98 5.74 -0.10 18.49
CA GLY A 98 4.86 0.45 19.50
C GLY A 98 3.38 0.26 19.24
N GLY A 99 3.00 -0.69 18.36
CA GLY A 99 1.61 -0.97 18.07
C GLY A 99 1.44 -1.96 16.93
N ARG A 100 0.20 -2.13 16.52
CA ARG A 100 -0.16 -3.02 15.41
C ARG A 100 0.15 -2.31 14.09
N PRO A 101 1.01 -2.89 13.23
CA PRO A 101 1.41 -2.23 11.98
C PRO A 101 0.23 -1.80 11.11
N LEU A 102 -0.83 -2.62 11.03
CA LEU A 102 -2.02 -2.30 10.24
C LEU A 102 -2.69 -1.00 10.68
N ASP A 103 -2.69 -0.71 11.99
CA ASP A 103 -3.23 0.54 12.51
C ASP A 103 -2.30 1.72 12.21
N GLN A 104 -0.99 1.49 12.29
CA GLN A 104 0.01 2.53 12.11
C GLN A 104 0.10 3.03 10.67
N ILE A 105 -0.08 2.16 9.68
CA ILE A 105 0.00 2.55 8.27
C ILE A 105 -1.18 3.41 7.79
N ARG A 106 -2.14 3.67 8.66
CA ARG A 106 -3.26 4.59 8.37
C ARG A 106 -2.85 6.06 8.40
N THR A 107 -1.67 6.37 8.88
CA THR A 107 -1.09 7.73 8.84
C THR A 107 0.13 7.74 7.93
N ILE A 108 0.45 8.93 7.39
CA ILE A 108 1.64 9.10 6.54
C ILE A 108 2.90 8.71 7.29
N ARG A 109 3.05 9.20 8.51
CA ARG A 109 4.21 8.90 9.34
C ARG A 109 4.31 7.41 9.66
N GLY A 110 3.20 6.79 10.05
CA GLY A 110 3.18 5.37 10.37
C GLY A 110 3.51 4.50 9.16
N LEU A 111 2.97 4.84 7.99
CA LEU A 111 3.28 4.12 6.75
C LEU A 111 4.78 4.21 6.43
N SER A 112 5.37 5.40 6.57
CA SER A 112 6.81 5.60 6.39
C SER A 112 7.62 4.80 7.40
N ASP A 113 7.28 4.89 8.69
CA ASP A 113 7.99 4.20 9.76
C ASP A 113 7.94 2.69 9.61
N VAL A 114 6.78 2.13 9.30
CA VAL A 114 6.63 0.68 9.10
C VAL A 114 7.39 0.22 7.87
N THR A 115 7.34 0.99 6.79
CA THR A 115 8.08 0.67 5.56
C THR A 115 9.59 0.66 5.83
N ASP A 116 10.10 1.66 6.52
CA ASP A 116 11.52 1.75 6.87
C ASP A 116 11.94 0.59 7.77
N TYR A 117 11.11 0.23 8.76
CA TYR A 117 11.37 -0.89 9.66
C TYR A 117 11.51 -2.22 8.89
N VAL A 118 10.59 -2.49 7.97
CA VAL A 118 10.60 -3.72 7.17
C VAL A 118 11.78 -3.71 6.20
N ASP A 119 12.07 -2.57 5.56
CA ASP A 119 13.23 -2.43 4.68
C ASP A 119 14.54 -2.67 5.42
N ASP A 120 14.71 -2.12 6.62
CA ASP A 120 15.90 -2.30 7.44
C ASP A 120 16.06 -3.75 7.88
N PHE A 121 14.97 -4.39 8.28
CA PHE A 121 14.97 -5.80 8.66
C PHE A 121 15.38 -6.68 7.49
N ARG A 122 14.84 -6.42 6.31
CA ARG A 122 15.16 -7.15 5.09
C ARG A 122 16.63 -6.97 4.68
N ALA A 123 17.20 -5.79 4.86
CA ALA A 123 18.58 -5.49 4.50
C ALA A 123 19.62 -6.26 5.35
N GLN A 124 19.21 -6.77 6.50
CA GLN A 124 20.07 -7.54 7.42
C GLN A 124 20.13 -9.03 7.08
N VAL A 125 19.34 -9.46 6.13
CA VAL A 125 19.25 -10.88 5.69
C VAL A 125 20.08 -11.09 4.38
#